data_e40cd1231108d7e4e46c07ed7a135401
#
_entry.id   e40cd1231108d7e4e46c07ed7a135401
#
_cell.length_a   1.000
_cell.length_b   1.000
_cell.length_c   1.000
_cell.angle_alpha   90.00
_cell.angle_beta   90.00
_cell.angle_gamma   90.00
#
_symmetry.space_group_name_H-M   'P 1'
#
loop_
_entity.id
_entity.type
_entity.pdbx_description
1 polymer ?
#
loop_
_entity_poly.entity_id
_entity_poly.type
_entity_poly.pdbx_seq_one_letter_code
_entity_poly.pdbx_strand_id
1 'polypeptide(L)'
;MGKKRLLSLDALKGFAILLVILGHIGSFSDPGTISTQTFLHTFIYVVHMPLFIMTAGYFAQRRVDSLSSLTKFLSDKFIRLILPAFLWYTFYALWTIGSVNYAGLLGNHYWFTFTLFNLMLIFMCQNTLLGFVLRCFKQVENRVLEVVLHVLCMLGVYYALSTLTIPSSVPAVRTWLMLKDLAACFYPFLVCGWLVGRLDLLEKLRSKSVIAVAFLLFVCSVVYLSKHAEWKSYLEYGGLLHMHRLMAVSFFVLMVYVMHEVTEREGRIGRWLVTLGQWSLPIYFVHYFFIPAFPGMNNFLANISSTLRLSTELFILMGGTLMTLLPSLAVIYCIRLNPYLDFVLFGEKSRLLKK
;
A
#
# COMPACT_ATOMS: atom_id res chain seq x y z
N MET A 1 1.57 23.47 16.84
CA MET A 1 0.19 23.07 16.51
C MET A 1 0.20 21.58 16.10
N GLY A 2 -0.45 20.71 16.87
CA GLY A 2 -0.59 19.30 16.50
C GLY A 2 -1.41 19.19 15.22
N LYS A 3 -0.89 18.46 14.21
CA LYS A 3 -1.65 18.21 12.96
C LYS A 3 -2.96 17.55 13.34
N LYS A 4 -4.10 18.19 13.04
CA LYS A 4 -5.43 17.59 13.20
C LYS A 4 -5.44 16.28 12.43
N ARG A 5 -5.81 15.21 13.09
CA ARG A 5 -5.81 13.87 12.51
C ARG A 5 -6.90 13.80 11.43
N LEU A 6 -6.54 13.41 10.23
CA LEU A 6 -7.48 13.28 9.12
C LEU A 6 -8.14 11.90 9.16
N LEU A 7 -9.33 11.83 9.76
CA LEU A 7 -10.09 10.59 9.95
C LEU A 7 -10.43 9.92 8.62
N SER A 8 -10.70 10.69 7.56
CA SER A 8 -10.98 10.17 6.23
C SER A 8 -9.81 9.38 5.63
N LEU A 9 -8.57 9.83 5.83
CA LEU A 9 -7.39 9.09 5.37
C LEU A 9 -7.09 7.87 6.26
N ASP A 10 -7.41 7.92 7.56
CA ASP A 10 -7.36 6.72 8.39
C ASP A 10 -8.42 5.72 7.94
N ALA A 11 -9.66 6.13 7.66
CA ALA A 11 -10.70 5.26 7.12
C ALA A 11 -10.30 4.66 5.75
N LEU A 12 -9.63 5.46 4.89
CA LEU A 12 -9.11 4.98 3.61
C LEU A 12 -8.09 3.84 3.79
N LYS A 13 -7.17 3.96 4.76
CA LYS A 13 -6.25 2.86 5.10
C LYS A 13 -6.99 1.64 5.65
N GLY A 14 -8.08 1.87 6.42
CA GLY A 14 -8.94 0.81 6.93
C GLY A 14 -9.64 0.05 5.80
N PHE A 15 -10.14 0.76 4.81
CA PHE A 15 -10.69 0.15 3.61
C PHE A 15 -9.61 -0.60 2.81
N ALA A 16 -8.44 0.00 2.63
CA ALA A 16 -7.34 -0.63 1.89
C ALA A 16 -6.84 -1.92 2.53
N ILE A 17 -6.76 -2.01 3.88
CA ILE A 17 -6.34 -3.26 4.54
C ILE A 17 -7.37 -4.37 4.41
N LEU A 18 -8.66 -4.05 4.33
CA LEU A 18 -9.69 -5.04 3.99
C LEU A 18 -9.50 -5.59 2.58
N LEU A 19 -9.18 -4.74 1.61
CA LEU A 19 -8.85 -5.17 0.25
C LEU A 19 -7.59 -6.05 0.22
N VAL A 20 -6.59 -5.76 1.05
CA VAL A 20 -5.39 -6.63 1.18
C VAL A 20 -5.79 -8.04 1.62
N ILE A 21 -6.59 -8.16 2.68
CA ILE A 21 -7.03 -9.47 3.18
C ILE A 21 -7.86 -10.19 2.12
N LEU A 22 -8.83 -9.51 1.49
CA LEU A 22 -9.64 -10.06 0.40
C LEU A 22 -8.76 -10.60 -0.75
N GLY A 23 -7.77 -9.83 -1.20
CA GLY A 23 -6.84 -10.25 -2.24
C GLY A 23 -6.00 -11.46 -1.84
N HIS A 24 -5.53 -11.48 -0.58
CA HIS A 24 -4.73 -12.59 -0.08
C HIS A 24 -5.54 -13.88 0.11
N ILE A 25 -6.81 -13.81 0.47
CA ILE A 25 -7.69 -14.98 0.49
C ILE A 25 -7.84 -15.52 -0.94
N GLY A 26 -8.10 -14.69 -1.93
CA GLY A 26 -8.15 -15.12 -3.32
C GLY A 26 -6.86 -15.75 -3.84
N SER A 27 -5.70 -15.35 -3.30
CA SER A 27 -4.39 -15.84 -3.76
C SER A 27 -3.83 -17.02 -2.98
N PHE A 28 -4.13 -17.15 -1.69
CA PHE A 28 -3.44 -18.08 -0.79
C PHE A 28 -4.35 -19.13 -0.15
N SER A 29 -5.68 -19.01 -0.27
CA SER A 29 -6.59 -19.99 0.36
C SER A 29 -6.71 -21.32 -0.36
N ASP A 30 -6.31 -21.42 -1.62
CA ASP A 30 -6.34 -22.67 -2.41
C ASP A 30 -4.93 -23.14 -2.75
N PRO A 31 -4.26 -23.90 -1.85
CA PRO A 31 -2.89 -24.30 -2.03
C PRO A 31 -2.71 -25.21 -3.25
N GLY A 32 -1.71 -24.92 -4.08
CA GLY A 32 -1.36 -25.72 -5.25
C GLY A 32 -2.12 -25.39 -6.53
N THR A 33 -3.08 -24.46 -6.49
CA THR A 33 -3.73 -23.93 -7.69
C THR A 33 -3.24 -22.50 -7.98
N ILE A 34 -3.00 -22.22 -9.27
CA ILE A 34 -2.77 -20.84 -9.70
C ILE A 34 -4.10 -20.10 -9.53
N SER A 35 -4.10 -19.05 -8.71
CA SER A 35 -5.25 -18.17 -8.54
C SER A 35 -5.82 -17.82 -9.92
N THR A 36 -7.10 -18.14 -10.13
CA THR A 36 -7.79 -17.68 -11.34
C THR A 36 -7.81 -16.17 -11.31
N GLN A 37 -7.17 -15.52 -12.29
CA GLN A 37 -7.13 -14.06 -12.39
C GLN A 37 -8.52 -13.57 -12.80
N THR A 38 -9.38 -13.40 -11.80
CA THR A 38 -10.71 -12.84 -12.00
C THR A 38 -10.62 -11.31 -12.09
N PHE A 39 -11.67 -10.70 -12.65
CA PHE A 39 -11.80 -9.25 -12.61
C PHE A 39 -11.64 -8.69 -11.19
N LEU A 40 -12.30 -9.31 -10.22
CA LEU A 40 -12.26 -8.87 -8.82
C LEU A 40 -10.85 -8.95 -8.23
N HIS A 41 -10.15 -10.06 -8.48
CA HIS A 41 -8.76 -10.22 -8.05
C HIS A 41 -7.87 -9.13 -8.62
N THR A 42 -7.90 -8.93 -9.94
CA THR A 42 -7.09 -7.91 -10.60
C THR A 42 -7.45 -6.50 -10.11
N PHE A 43 -8.75 -6.20 -9.99
CA PHE A 43 -9.20 -4.93 -9.45
C PHE A 43 -8.60 -4.65 -8.07
N ILE A 44 -8.70 -5.61 -7.15
CA ILE A 44 -8.16 -5.48 -5.80
C ILE A 44 -6.64 -5.19 -5.87
N TYR A 45 -5.89 -5.99 -6.64
CA TYR A 45 -4.44 -5.84 -6.74
C TYR A 45 -4.01 -4.52 -7.39
N VAL A 46 -4.81 -3.98 -8.30
CA VAL A 46 -4.54 -2.67 -8.91
C VAL A 46 -4.70 -1.52 -7.93
N VAL A 47 -5.64 -1.59 -6.98
CA VAL A 47 -6.01 -0.42 -6.17
C VAL A 47 -5.46 -0.42 -4.75
N HIS A 48 -5.35 -1.59 -4.08
CA HIS A 48 -5.10 -1.62 -2.63
C HIS A 48 -3.73 -1.06 -2.22
N MET A 49 -2.64 -1.40 -2.93
CA MET A 49 -1.31 -0.87 -2.63
C MET A 49 -1.15 0.61 -2.99
N PRO A 50 -1.60 1.09 -4.16
CA PRO A 50 -1.64 2.51 -4.45
C PRO A 50 -2.36 3.35 -3.39
N LEU A 51 -3.48 2.89 -2.83
CA LEU A 51 -4.20 3.60 -1.75
C LEU A 51 -3.29 3.84 -0.52
N PHE A 52 -2.55 2.83 -0.08
CA PHE A 52 -1.59 2.96 1.02
C PHE A 52 -0.46 3.91 0.68
N ILE A 53 0.13 3.75 -0.52
CA ILE A 53 1.30 4.50 -0.94
C ILE A 53 0.97 5.98 -1.16
N MET A 54 -0.18 6.30 -1.79
CA MET A 54 -0.64 7.68 -1.95
C MET A 54 -0.95 8.32 -0.59
N THR A 55 -1.57 7.58 0.32
CA THR A 55 -1.78 8.06 1.70
C THR A 55 -0.46 8.30 2.43
N ALA A 56 0.54 7.43 2.25
CA ALA A 56 1.87 7.62 2.82
C ALA A 56 2.58 8.85 2.21
N GLY A 57 2.45 9.06 0.91
CA GLY A 57 2.93 10.24 0.21
C GLY A 57 2.29 11.54 0.73
N TYR A 58 0.98 11.54 0.95
CA TYR A 58 0.28 12.69 1.55
C TYR A 58 0.89 13.11 2.88
N PHE A 59 1.33 12.18 3.72
CA PHE A 59 1.97 12.47 5.00
C PHE A 59 3.47 12.76 4.89
N ALA A 60 4.10 12.57 3.74
CA ALA A 60 5.54 12.77 3.51
C ALA A 60 5.92 14.24 3.27
N GLN A 61 5.25 15.20 3.96
CA GLN A 61 5.46 16.63 3.77
C GLN A 61 6.70 17.19 4.50
N ARG A 62 7.35 16.36 5.33
CA ARG A 62 8.47 16.82 6.14
C ARG A 62 9.71 17.00 5.27
N ARG A 63 10.33 18.19 5.34
CA ARG A 63 11.68 18.40 4.82
C ARG A 63 12.71 17.90 5.83
N VAL A 64 13.80 17.38 5.32
CA VAL A 64 14.97 16.92 6.09
C VAL A 64 16.08 17.93 5.84
N ASP A 65 16.36 18.75 6.86
CA ASP A 65 17.31 19.86 6.71
C ASP A 65 18.68 19.57 7.30
N SER A 66 18.86 18.42 7.97
CA SER A 66 20.12 18.03 8.59
C SER A 66 20.30 16.51 8.56
N LEU A 67 21.57 16.07 8.65
CA LEU A 67 21.91 14.64 8.75
C LEU A 67 21.25 14.00 9.98
N SER A 68 21.22 14.69 11.11
CA SER A 68 20.55 14.23 12.34
C SER A 68 19.05 14.01 12.13
N SER A 69 18.36 14.88 11.38
CA SER A 69 16.94 14.71 11.08
C SER A 69 16.69 13.57 10.09
N LEU A 70 17.63 13.31 9.16
CA LEU A 70 17.59 12.18 8.24
C LEU A 70 17.77 10.86 8.98
N THR A 71 18.80 10.75 9.82
CA THR A 71 19.06 9.54 10.60
C THR A 71 17.90 9.21 11.53
N LYS A 72 17.32 10.21 12.19
CA LYS A 72 16.11 10.03 13.00
C LYS A 72 14.92 9.54 12.18
N PHE A 73 14.70 10.11 11.01
CA PHE A 73 13.62 9.68 10.12
C PHE A 73 13.82 8.22 9.68
N LEU A 74 15.03 7.87 9.23
CA LEU A 74 15.35 6.51 8.78
C LEU A 74 15.23 5.49 9.92
N SER A 75 15.74 5.83 11.11
CA SER A 75 15.61 4.99 12.30
C SER A 75 14.15 4.76 12.67
N ASP A 76 13.31 5.80 12.67
CA ASP A 76 11.90 5.68 12.96
C ASP A 76 11.16 4.81 11.94
N LYS A 77 11.49 4.92 10.65
CA LYS A 77 10.92 4.08 9.60
C LYS A 77 11.42 2.65 9.65
N PHE A 78 12.71 2.44 9.92
CA PHE A 78 13.30 1.11 10.08
C PHE A 78 12.62 0.35 11.23
N ILE A 79 12.54 0.96 12.42
CA ILE A 79 11.89 0.35 13.59
C ILE A 79 10.41 0.03 13.32
N ARG A 80 9.73 0.86 12.54
CA ARG A 80 8.29 0.69 12.30
C ARG A 80 7.96 -0.27 11.15
N LEU A 81 8.79 -0.34 10.12
CA LEU A 81 8.50 -1.11 8.90
C LEU A 81 9.36 -2.36 8.79
N ILE A 82 10.67 -2.24 9.01
CA ILE A 82 11.63 -3.29 8.68
C ILE A 82 11.80 -4.27 9.83
N LEU A 83 12.02 -3.78 11.05
CA LEU A 83 12.21 -4.64 12.22
C LEU A 83 10.99 -5.56 12.46
N PRO A 84 9.73 -5.06 12.48
CA PRO A 84 8.57 -5.94 12.60
C PRO A 84 8.44 -6.93 11.44
N ALA A 85 8.75 -6.52 10.21
CA ALA A 85 8.69 -7.42 9.05
C ALA A 85 9.64 -8.62 9.20
N PHE A 86 10.87 -8.41 9.69
CA PHE A 86 11.81 -9.50 9.99
C PHE A 86 11.27 -10.43 11.08
N LEU A 87 10.75 -9.89 12.16
CA LEU A 87 10.24 -10.68 13.30
C LEU A 87 9.04 -11.52 12.88
N TRP A 88 8.04 -10.91 12.24
CA TRP A 88 6.83 -11.61 11.81
C TRP A 88 7.11 -12.63 10.71
N TYR A 89 8.03 -12.33 9.78
CA TYR A 89 8.47 -13.33 8.80
C TYR A 89 9.17 -14.53 9.47
N THR A 90 10.03 -14.26 10.45
CA THR A 90 10.71 -15.33 11.21
C THR A 90 9.68 -16.22 11.90
N PHE A 91 8.69 -15.65 12.58
CA PHE A 91 7.62 -16.42 13.22
C PHE A 91 6.81 -17.21 12.19
N TYR A 92 6.44 -16.58 11.08
CA TYR A 92 5.68 -17.22 10.02
C TYR A 92 6.46 -18.39 9.37
N ALA A 93 7.72 -18.18 9.04
CA ALA A 93 8.56 -19.22 8.42
C ALA A 93 8.80 -20.42 9.37
N LEU A 94 9.06 -20.16 10.64
CA LEU A 94 9.18 -21.22 11.65
C LEU A 94 7.87 -21.99 11.84
N TRP A 95 6.74 -21.29 11.81
CA TRP A 95 5.41 -21.91 11.95
C TRP A 95 5.02 -22.77 10.74
N THR A 96 5.30 -22.29 9.51
CA THR A 96 4.80 -22.93 8.28
C THR A 96 5.80 -23.91 7.66
N ILE A 97 7.10 -23.62 7.77
CA ILE A 97 8.18 -24.34 7.05
C ILE A 97 9.13 -25.05 8.03
N GLY A 98 9.15 -24.62 9.29
CA GLY A 98 10.09 -25.12 10.30
C GLY A 98 11.53 -24.60 10.15
N SER A 99 11.80 -23.76 9.13
CA SER A 99 13.13 -23.18 8.87
C SER A 99 13.00 -21.77 8.29
N VAL A 100 14.02 -20.94 8.50
CA VAL A 100 14.01 -19.55 8.04
C VAL A 100 14.95 -19.37 6.87
N ASN A 101 14.40 -18.93 5.72
CA ASN A 101 15.17 -18.50 4.56
C ASN A 101 14.85 -17.02 4.26
N TYR A 102 15.72 -16.11 4.71
CA TYR A 102 15.51 -14.68 4.51
C TYR A 102 15.54 -14.21 3.05
N ALA A 103 16.03 -15.01 2.10
CA ALA A 103 15.86 -14.72 0.68
C ALA A 103 14.39 -14.75 0.24
N GLY A 104 13.55 -15.53 0.93
CA GLY A 104 12.09 -15.57 0.71
C GLY A 104 11.32 -14.40 1.31
N LEU A 105 11.92 -13.68 2.26
CA LEU A 105 11.28 -12.55 2.96
C LEU A 105 10.74 -11.48 2.01
N LEU A 106 11.51 -11.14 0.98
CA LEU A 106 11.18 -10.10 0.02
C LEU A 106 10.31 -10.60 -1.15
N GLY A 107 10.35 -11.91 -1.42
CA GLY A 107 9.62 -12.51 -2.53
C GLY A 107 8.16 -12.84 -2.23
N ASN A 108 7.76 -12.98 -0.96
CA ASN A 108 6.47 -13.57 -0.62
C ASN A 108 5.53 -12.62 0.14
N HIS A 109 5.66 -12.52 1.47
CA HIS A 109 4.56 -11.99 2.29
C HIS A 109 4.75 -10.53 2.74
N TYR A 110 6.00 -10.14 3.05
CA TYR A 110 6.27 -8.84 3.69
C TYR A 110 6.97 -7.82 2.79
N TRP A 111 6.97 -8.05 1.46
CA TRP A 111 7.61 -7.20 0.46
C TRP A 111 7.16 -5.73 0.53
N PHE A 112 5.91 -5.47 0.88
CA PHE A 112 5.35 -4.13 0.88
C PHE A 112 6.04 -3.17 1.85
N THR A 113 6.40 -3.62 3.06
CA THR A 113 7.08 -2.77 4.04
C THR A 113 8.47 -2.37 3.59
N PHE A 114 9.19 -3.28 2.93
CA PHE A 114 10.49 -2.99 2.31
C PHE A 114 10.35 -2.03 1.14
N THR A 115 9.35 -2.26 0.27
CA THR A 115 9.07 -1.35 -0.83
C THR A 115 8.70 0.04 -0.32
N LEU A 116 7.82 0.14 0.67
CA LEU A 116 7.43 1.42 1.27
C LEU A 116 8.64 2.12 1.92
N PHE A 117 9.51 1.39 2.60
CA PHE A 117 10.74 1.93 3.16
C PHE A 117 11.65 2.50 2.06
N ASN A 118 11.88 1.74 0.98
CA ASN A 118 12.69 2.17 -0.16
C ASN A 118 12.09 3.41 -0.85
N LEU A 119 10.77 3.41 -1.08
CA LEU A 119 10.07 4.57 -1.65
C LEU A 119 10.26 5.82 -0.79
N MET A 120 10.13 5.68 0.53
CA MET A 120 10.36 6.77 1.47
C MET A 120 11.82 7.23 1.46
N LEU A 121 12.78 6.32 1.38
CA LEU A 121 14.20 6.63 1.28
C LEU A 121 14.51 7.43 0.00
N ILE A 122 14.08 6.92 -1.17
CA ILE A 122 14.25 7.60 -2.47
C ILE A 122 13.63 8.99 -2.42
N PHE A 123 12.40 9.10 -1.94
CA PHE A 123 11.69 10.37 -1.85
C PHE A 123 12.37 11.35 -0.90
N MET A 124 12.87 10.90 0.25
CA MET A 124 13.58 11.77 1.18
C MET A 124 14.92 12.25 0.63
N CYS A 125 15.67 11.40 -0.08
CA CYS A 125 16.88 11.80 -0.80
C CYS A 125 16.56 12.88 -1.85
N GLN A 126 15.53 12.65 -2.67
CA GLN A 126 15.04 13.62 -3.66
C GLN A 126 14.64 14.95 -2.99
N ASN A 127 13.83 14.91 -1.96
CA ASN A 127 13.32 16.09 -1.27
C ASN A 127 14.45 16.91 -0.61
N THR A 128 15.46 16.22 -0.04
CA THR A 128 16.65 16.86 0.54
C THR A 128 17.51 17.53 -0.55
N LEU A 129 17.75 16.82 -1.66
CA LEU A 129 18.53 17.35 -2.79
C LEU A 129 17.84 18.59 -3.40
N LEU A 130 16.55 18.49 -3.69
CA LEU A 130 15.80 19.59 -4.27
C LEU A 130 15.68 20.78 -3.30
N GLY A 131 15.53 20.52 -2.00
CA GLY A 131 15.55 21.56 -0.98
C GLY A 131 16.91 22.26 -0.90
N PHE A 132 18.02 21.55 -1.13
CA PHE A 132 19.36 22.15 -1.24
C PHE A 132 19.45 23.02 -2.51
N VAL A 133 19.07 22.50 -3.68
CA VAL A 133 19.08 23.24 -4.96
C VAL A 133 18.25 24.53 -4.83
N LEU A 134 17.01 24.45 -4.34
CA LEU A 134 16.14 25.62 -4.17
C LEU A 134 16.74 26.67 -3.23
N ARG A 135 17.48 26.26 -2.20
CA ARG A 135 18.22 27.18 -1.31
C ARG A 135 19.36 27.89 -2.05
N CYS A 136 20.15 27.15 -2.83
CA CYS A 136 21.25 27.76 -3.62
C CYS A 136 20.74 28.82 -4.59
N PHE A 137 19.56 28.64 -5.17
CA PHE A 137 18.95 29.58 -6.10
C PHE A 137 18.02 30.61 -5.42
N LYS A 138 17.93 30.62 -4.08
CA LYS A 138 17.03 31.49 -3.30
C LYS A 138 15.55 31.38 -3.69
N GLN A 139 15.11 30.20 -4.13
CA GLN A 139 13.76 29.90 -4.61
C GLN A 139 12.95 29.02 -3.63
N VAL A 140 13.27 29.04 -2.34
CA VAL A 140 12.70 28.12 -1.33
C VAL A 140 11.18 28.27 -1.19
N GLU A 141 10.65 29.48 -1.45
CA GLU A 141 9.22 29.78 -1.32
C GLU A 141 8.43 29.56 -2.62
N ASN A 142 9.12 29.27 -3.73
CA ASN A 142 8.49 29.06 -5.03
C ASN A 142 7.87 27.66 -5.10
N ARG A 143 6.61 27.54 -4.67
CA ARG A 143 5.87 26.26 -4.68
C ARG A 143 5.73 25.65 -6.07
N VAL A 144 5.55 26.47 -7.11
CA VAL A 144 5.39 25.97 -8.48
C VAL A 144 6.68 25.33 -8.96
N LEU A 145 7.81 26.01 -8.78
CA LEU A 145 9.12 25.48 -9.12
C LEU A 145 9.44 24.20 -8.34
N GLU A 146 9.15 24.18 -7.03
CA GLU A 146 9.32 22.98 -6.20
C GLU A 146 8.53 21.79 -6.76
N VAL A 147 7.26 21.98 -7.08
CA VAL A 147 6.40 20.93 -7.65
C VAL A 147 6.92 20.46 -8.99
N VAL A 148 7.26 21.37 -9.90
CA VAL A 148 7.81 21.02 -11.23
C VAL A 148 9.09 20.19 -11.08
N LEU A 149 10.01 20.63 -10.21
CA LEU A 149 11.26 19.88 -9.99
C LEU A 149 11.01 18.50 -9.38
N HIS A 150 10.06 18.35 -8.45
CA HIS A 150 9.71 17.04 -7.90
C HIS A 150 9.12 16.11 -8.97
N VAL A 151 8.26 16.61 -9.85
CA VAL A 151 7.70 15.81 -10.96
C VAL A 151 8.79 15.42 -11.96
N LEU A 152 9.67 16.33 -12.34
CA LEU A 152 10.80 16.03 -13.24
C LEU A 152 11.75 14.99 -12.63
N CYS A 153 12.10 15.15 -11.34
CA CYS A 153 12.90 14.16 -10.62
C CYS A 153 12.19 12.80 -10.54
N MET A 154 10.88 12.79 -10.29
CA MET A 154 10.09 11.56 -10.29
C MET A 154 10.20 10.84 -11.64
N LEU A 155 10.03 11.58 -12.75
CA LEU A 155 10.16 10.99 -14.09
C LEU A 155 11.57 10.46 -14.34
N GLY A 156 12.61 11.19 -13.90
CA GLY A 156 14.00 10.75 -14.00
C GLY A 156 14.27 9.49 -13.17
N VAL A 157 13.82 9.46 -11.93
CA VAL A 157 13.94 8.27 -11.05
C VAL A 157 13.17 7.09 -11.63
N TYR A 158 11.94 7.30 -12.08
CA TYR A 158 11.14 6.26 -12.72
C TYR A 158 11.86 5.69 -13.95
N TYR A 159 12.35 6.54 -14.84
CA TYR A 159 13.09 6.12 -16.03
C TYR A 159 14.36 5.34 -15.65
N ALA A 160 15.17 5.86 -14.73
CA ALA A 160 16.38 5.20 -14.29
C ALA A 160 16.11 3.82 -13.67
N LEU A 161 15.10 3.71 -12.80
CA LEU A 161 14.73 2.43 -12.20
C LEU A 161 14.16 1.44 -13.21
N SER A 162 13.40 1.92 -14.20
CA SER A 162 12.77 1.06 -15.23
C SER A 162 13.77 0.55 -16.28
N THR A 163 14.80 1.34 -16.59
CA THR A 163 15.80 0.98 -17.63
C THR A 163 17.00 0.22 -17.06
N LEU A 164 17.27 0.33 -15.76
CA LEU A 164 18.39 -0.35 -15.13
C LEU A 164 18.15 -1.86 -15.12
N THR A 165 18.81 -2.57 -16.02
CA THR A 165 18.79 -4.03 -16.12
C THR A 165 20.18 -4.57 -15.79
N ILE A 166 20.28 -5.40 -14.76
CA ILE A 166 21.53 -6.07 -14.40
C ILE A 166 21.26 -7.58 -14.43
N PRO A 167 21.77 -8.31 -15.44
CA PRO A 167 21.68 -9.76 -15.46
C PRO A 167 22.36 -10.33 -14.22
N SER A 168 21.66 -11.14 -13.43
CA SER A 168 22.27 -11.73 -12.24
C SER A 168 21.74 -13.12 -11.95
N SER A 169 22.67 -14.04 -11.77
CA SER A 169 22.47 -15.37 -11.19
C SER A 169 22.50 -15.35 -9.65
N VAL A 170 22.98 -14.25 -9.05
CA VAL A 170 23.12 -14.12 -7.60
C VAL A 170 21.78 -13.83 -6.96
N PRO A 171 21.28 -14.66 -6.01
CA PRO A 171 19.95 -14.48 -5.41
C PRO A 171 19.73 -13.11 -4.74
N ALA A 172 20.73 -12.58 -4.04
CA ALA A 172 20.65 -11.27 -3.40
C ALA A 172 20.46 -10.12 -4.42
N VAL A 173 21.13 -10.19 -5.56
CA VAL A 173 21.00 -9.21 -6.63
C VAL A 173 19.61 -9.34 -7.30
N ARG A 174 19.11 -10.55 -7.51
CA ARG A 174 17.76 -10.77 -8.03
C ARG A 174 16.68 -10.18 -7.11
N THR A 175 16.83 -10.36 -5.80
CA THR A 175 15.95 -9.76 -4.80
C THR A 175 16.00 -8.24 -4.83
N TRP A 176 17.19 -7.66 -4.97
CA TRP A 176 17.35 -6.20 -5.11
C TRP A 176 16.70 -5.68 -6.39
N LEU A 177 16.83 -6.39 -7.52
CA LEU A 177 16.17 -6.04 -8.78
C LEU A 177 14.65 -6.05 -8.65
N MET A 178 14.07 -7.04 -7.96
CA MET A 178 12.64 -7.06 -7.66
C MET A 178 12.20 -5.83 -6.86
N LEU A 179 12.93 -5.44 -5.82
CA LEU A 179 12.62 -4.22 -5.05
C LEU A 179 12.73 -2.95 -5.90
N LYS A 180 13.68 -2.91 -6.82
CA LYS A 180 13.85 -1.82 -7.79
C LYS A 180 12.62 -1.72 -8.70
N ASP A 181 12.13 -2.84 -9.26
CA ASP A 181 10.96 -2.88 -10.14
C ASP A 181 9.68 -2.46 -9.40
N LEU A 182 9.51 -2.93 -8.16
CA LEU A 182 8.43 -2.48 -7.29
C LEU A 182 8.54 -0.97 -6.97
N ALA A 183 9.75 -0.47 -6.74
CA ALA A 183 9.97 0.97 -6.52
C ALA A 183 9.61 1.77 -7.79
N ALA A 184 10.05 1.33 -8.98
CA ALA A 184 9.67 1.97 -10.24
C ALA A 184 8.15 1.98 -10.45
N CYS A 185 7.47 0.87 -10.14
CA CYS A 185 6.02 0.74 -10.27
C CYS A 185 5.27 1.73 -9.36
N PHE A 186 5.68 1.84 -8.10
CA PHE A 186 4.91 2.52 -7.05
C PHE A 186 5.37 3.94 -6.74
N TYR A 187 6.57 4.36 -7.17
CA TYR A 187 7.08 5.70 -6.90
C TYR A 187 6.17 6.84 -7.39
N PRO A 188 5.57 6.77 -8.60
CA PRO A 188 4.61 7.77 -9.05
C PRO A 188 3.44 7.98 -8.10
N PHE A 189 2.92 6.92 -7.48
CA PHE A 189 1.81 7.03 -6.51
C PHE A 189 2.22 7.76 -5.24
N LEU A 190 3.45 7.54 -4.75
CA LEU A 190 3.98 8.26 -3.59
C LEU A 190 4.03 9.76 -3.88
N VAL A 191 4.57 10.14 -5.04
CA VAL A 191 4.67 11.56 -5.45
C VAL A 191 3.29 12.17 -5.68
N CYS A 192 2.34 11.44 -6.30
CA CYS A 192 0.96 11.89 -6.42
C CYS A 192 0.33 12.18 -5.05
N GLY A 193 0.50 11.30 -4.07
CA GLY A 193 0.02 11.53 -2.72
C GLY A 193 0.68 12.74 -2.06
N TRP A 194 2.00 12.91 -2.24
CA TRP A 194 2.72 14.10 -1.77
C TRP A 194 2.20 15.39 -2.41
N LEU A 195 1.94 15.40 -3.72
CA LEU A 195 1.36 16.54 -4.42
C LEU A 195 0.00 16.94 -3.83
N VAL A 196 -0.85 15.97 -3.54
CA VAL A 196 -2.16 16.23 -2.89
C VAL A 196 -1.97 16.97 -1.57
N GLY A 197 -1.02 16.57 -0.74
CA GLY A 197 -0.74 17.24 0.53
C GLY A 197 0.02 18.57 0.37
N ARG A 198 0.94 18.65 -0.60
CA ARG A 198 1.77 19.84 -0.82
C ARG A 198 0.98 21.03 -1.38
N LEU A 199 0.01 20.72 -2.23
CA LEU A 199 -0.85 21.72 -2.89
C LEU A 199 -2.19 21.91 -2.19
N ASP A 200 -2.38 21.29 -1.02
CA ASP A 200 -3.63 21.34 -0.23
C ASP A 200 -4.87 20.97 -1.08
N LEU A 201 -4.71 19.91 -1.93
CA LEU A 201 -5.75 19.53 -2.89
C LEU A 201 -6.87 18.71 -2.28
N LEU A 202 -6.76 18.24 -1.03
CA LEU A 202 -7.70 17.29 -0.44
C LEU A 202 -9.16 17.76 -0.52
N GLU A 203 -9.41 19.07 -0.26
CA GLU A 203 -10.73 19.68 -0.38
C GLU A 203 -11.18 19.74 -1.86
N LYS A 204 -10.26 20.10 -2.75
CA LYS A 204 -10.57 20.21 -4.19
C LYS A 204 -10.91 18.85 -4.81
N LEU A 205 -10.25 17.77 -4.36
CA LEU A 205 -10.53 16.41 -4.81
C LEU A 205 -11.96 15.96 -4.48
N ARG A 206 -12.61 16.58 -3.49
CA ARG A 206 -13.99 16.29 -3.10
C ARG A 206 -15.04 17.13 -3.86
N SER A 207 -14.61 17.99 -4.77
CA SER A 207 -15.55 18.78 -5.60
C SER A 207 -16.31 17.88 -6.59
N LYS A 208 -17.60 18.17 -6.82
CA LYS A 208 -18.46 17.37 -7.70
C LYS A 208 -17.89 17.19 -9.10
N SER A 209 -17.23 18.22 -9.64
CA SER A 209 -16.62 18.17 -10.98
C SER A 209 -15.46 17.18 -11.01
N VAL A 210 -14.57 17.23 -10.00
CA VAL A 210 -13.42 16.33 -9.92
C VAL A 210 -13.88 14.87 -9.72
N ILE A 211 -14.90 14.67 -8.88
CA ILE A 211 -15.50 13.33 -8.67
C ILE A 211 -16.10 12.79 -9.96
N ALA A 212 -16.85 13.61 -10.72
CA ALA A 212 -17.43 13.19 -11.99
C ALA A 212 -16.34 12.81 -13.01
N VAL A 213 -15.28 13.61 -13.13
CA VAL A 213 -14.13 13.28 -13.98
C VAL A 213 -13.42 12.02 -13.51
N ALA A 214 -13.16 11.88 -12.21
CA ALA A 214 -12.52 10.69 -11.66
C ALA A 214 -13.38 9.44 -11.90
N PHE A 215 -14.69 9.53 -11.75
CA PHE A 215 -15.62 8.43 -12.05
C PHE A 215 -15.56 8.02 -13.52
N LEU A 216 -15.61 9.00 -14.44
CA LEU A 216 -15.51 8.75 -15.87
C LEU A 216 -14.19 8.06 -16.21
N LEU A 217 -13.06 8.59 -15.73
CA LEU A 217 -11.73 8.00 -15.95
C LEU A 217 -11.61 6.58 -15.38
N PHE A 218 -12.19 6.35 -14.20
CA PHE A 218 -12.25 5.04 -13.59
C PHE A 218 -13.03 4.05 -14.47
N VAL A 219 -14.25 4.41 -14.89
CA VAL A 219 -15.09 3.57 -15.77
C VAL A 219 -14.39 3.31 -17.11
N CYS A 220 -13.82 4.34 -17.74
CA CYS A 220 -13.07 4.18 -18.99
C CYS A 220 -11.89 3.21 -18.82
N SER A 221 -11.15 3.30 -17.71
CA SER A 221 -10.04 2.40 -17.42
C SER A 221 -10.51 0.96 -17.23
N VAL A 222 -11.61 0.75 -16.49
CA VAL A 222 -12.22 -0.58 -16.29
C VAL A 222 -12.68 -1.17 -17.62
N VAL A 223 -13.39 -0.40 -18.45
CA VAL A 223 -13.86 -0.85 -19.76
C VAL A 223 -12.70 -1.16 -20.69
N TYR A 224 -11.67 -0.33 -20.70
CA TYR A 224 -10.49 -0.57 -21.51
C TYR A 224 -9.77 -1.87 -21.09
N LEU A 225 -9.51 -2.04 -19.79
CA LEU A 225 -8.86 -3.22 -19.26
C LEU A 225 -9.71 -4.49 -19.49
N SER A 226 -11.03 -4.42 -19.40
CA SER A 226 -11.92 -5.56 -19.66
C SER A 226 -11.90 -6.03 -21.13
N LYS A 227 -11.61 -5.13 -22.06
CA LYS A 227 -11.58 -5.44 -23.51
C LYS A 227 -10.21 -5.86 -24.02
N HIS A 228 -9.13 -5.37 -23.44
CA HIS A 228 -7.77 -5.49 -23.99
C HIS A 228 -6.81 -6.29 -23.10
N ALA A 229 -7.22 -6.58 -21.89
CA ALA A 229 -6.40 -7.30 -20.96
C ALA A 229 -6.98 -8.69 -20.72
N GLU A 230 -6.21 -9.71 -21.00
CA GLU A 230 -6.15 -10.80 -20.08
C GLU A 230 -5.74 -10.15 -18.75
N TRP A 231 -6.58 -10.15 -17.74
CA TRP A 231 -6.37 -9.51 -16.44
C TRP A 231 -5.08 -10.03 -15.80
N LYS A 232 -3.96 -9.38 -16.07
CA LYS A 232 -2.63 -9.78 -15.59
C LYS A 232 -2.07 -8.73 -14.64
N SER A 233 -1.14 -9.15 -13.79
CA SER A 233 -0.60 -8.30 -12.72
C SER A 233 0.19 -7.11 -13.22
N TYR A 234 0.38 -6.09 -12.38
CA TYR A 234 1.20 -4.88 -12.64
C TYR A 234 2.60 -5.16 -13.18
N LEU A 235 3.18 -6.31 -12.85
CA LEU A 235 4.57 -6.63 -13.15
C LEU A 235 4.76 -7.22 -14.55
N GLU A 236 3.68 -7.63 -15.22
CA GLU A 236 3.77 -8.39 -16.48
C GLU A 236 3.56 -7.55 -17.76
N TYR A 237 3.12 -6.28 -17.67
CA TYR A 237 2.73 -5.52 -18.87
C TYR A 237 3.20 -4.05 -18.89
N GLY A 238 4.18 -3.74 -19.74
CA GLY A 238 4.66 -2.38 -19.94
C GLY A 238 3.62 -1.38 -20.48
N GLY A 239 2.76 -1.77 -21.43
CA GLY A 239 1.79 -0.86 -22.06
C GLY A 239 0.51 -0.65 -21.27
N LEU A 240 0.00 -1.70 -20.63
CA LEU A 240 -1.23 -1.64 -19.80
C LEU A 240 -1.00 -0.99 -18.43
N LEU A 241 0.25 -0.84 -18.01
CA LEU A 241 0.63 -0.20 -16.75
C LEU A 241 0.04 1.20 -16.59
N HIS A 242 -0.07 1.96 -17.68
CA HIS A 242 -0.64 3.31 -17.64
C HIS A 242 -2.14 3.29 -17.31
N MET A 243 -2.91 2.35 -17.86
CA MET A 243 -4.33 2.19 -17.56
C MET A 243 -4.58 1.71 -16.13
N HIS A 244 -3.75 0.81 -15.61
CA HIS A 244 -3.78 0.41 -14.21
C HIS A 244 -3.51 1.61 -13.28
N ARG A 245 -2.52 2.45 -13.61
CA ARG A 245 -2.23 3.66 -12.85
C ARG A 245 -3.39 4.65 -12.88
N LEU A 246 -3.97 4.87 -14.05
CA LEU A 246 -5.14 5.74 -14.20
C LEU A 246 -6.31 5.24 -13.37
N MET A 247 -6.58 3.94 -13.38
CA MET A 247 -7.61 3.30 -12.57
C MET A 247 -7.34 3.50 -11.07
N ALA A 248 -6.11 3.27 -10.63
CA ALA A 248 -5.74 3.41 -9.22
C ALA A 248 -5.84 4.86 -8.71
N VAL A 249 -5.38 5.84 -9.51
CA VAL A 249 -5.43 7.27 -9.14
C VAL A 249 -6.87 7.77 -9.12
N SER A 250 -7.67 7.44 -10.15
CA SER A 250 -9.08 7.82 -10.18
C SER A 250 -9.87 7.17 -9.05
N PHE A 251 -9.60 5.91 -8.74
CA PHE A 251 -10.20 5.23 -7.60
C PHE A 251 -9.81 5.87 -6.26
N PHE A 252 -8.54 6.28 -6.09
CA PHE A 252 -8.11 7.01 -4.90
C PHE A 252 -8.93 8.29 -4.71
N VAL A 253 -9.12 9.09 -5.75
CA VAL A 253 -9.93 10.32 -5.70
C VAL A 253 -11.36 10.03 -5.25
N LEU A 254 -12.00 9.00 -5.85
CA LEU A 254 -13.34 8.58 -5.48
C LEU A 254 -13.40 8.14 -4.01
N MET A 255 -12.42 7.37 -3.55
CA MET A 255 -12.38 6.88 -2.19
C MET A 255 -12.06 7.95 -1.15
N VAL A 256 -11.29 8.99 -1.50
CA VAL A 256 -11.09 10.18 -0.65
C VAL A 256 -12.44 10.84 -0.35
N TYR A 257 -13.28 11.00 -1.36
CA TYR A 257 -14.64 11.53 -1.19
C TYR A 257 -15.51 10.60 -0.34
N VAL A 258 -15.61 9.32 -0.71
CA VAL A 258 -16.45 8.34 0.00
C VAL A 258 -16.05 8.23 1.47
N MET A 259 -14.76 8.14 1.77
CA MET A 259 -14.27 8.04 3.15
C MET A 259 -14.50 9.33 3.95
N HIS A 260 -14.47 10.50 3.30
CA HIS A 260 -14.88 11.74 3.93
C HIS A 260 -16.35 11.68 4.34
N GLU A 261 -17.26 11.39 3.40
CA GLU A 261 -18.69 11.28 3.69
C GLU A 261 -19.00 10.26 4.80
N VAL A 262 -18.33 9.11 4.76
CA VAL A 262 -18.51 8.05 5.77
C VAL A 262 -18.03 8.48 7.16
N THR A 263 -16.95 9.28 7.23
CA THR A 263 -16.41 9.76 8.51
C THR A 263 -17.18 10.97 9.06
N GLU A 264 -17.67 11.87 8.21
CA GLU A 264 -18.48 13.04 8.63
C GLU A 264 -19.85 12.61 9.21
N ARG A 265 -20.41 11.50 8.77
CA ARG A 265 -21.67 10.97 9.34
C ARG A 265 -21.52 10.40 10.76
N GLU A 266 -20.31 10.34 11.31
CA GLU A 266 -19.98 9.82 12.65
C GLU A 266 -20.58 8.44 12.97
N GLY A 267 -20.94 7.68 11.95
CA GLY A 267 -21.57 6.37 12.05
C GLY A 267 -20.62 5.28 12.56
N ARG A 268 -21.18 4.12 12.91
CA ARG A 268 -20.40 2.96 13.38
C ARG A 268 -19.39 2.50 12.32
N ILE A 269 -19.77 2.49 11.04
CA ILE A 269 -18.91 2.06 9.93
C ILE A 269 -17.68 2.97 9.82
N GLY A 270 -17.87 4.31 9.87
CA GLY A 270 -16.76 5.27 9.82
C GLY A 270 -15.77 5.06 10.95
N ARG A 271 -16.25 4.95 12.19
CA ARG A 271 -15.41 4.69 13.36
C ARG A 271 -14.65 3.36 13.26
N TRP A 272 -15.30 2.32 12.76
CA TRP A 272 -14.67 1.02 12.56
C TRP A 272 -13.57 1.09 11.50
N LEU A 273 -13.83 1.69 10.33
CA LEU A 273 -12.82 1.89 9.29
C LEU A 273 -11.63 2.72 9.77
N VAL A 274 -11.88 3.78 10.54
CA VAL A 274 -10.80 4.57 11.16
C VAL A 274 -9.94 3.71 12.08
N THR A 275 -10.55 2.88 12.91
CA THR A 275 -9.84 1.96 13.82
C THR A 275 -9.00 0.96 13.04
N LEU A 276 -9.57 0.32 12.00
CA LEU A 276 -8.83 -0.59 11.13
C LEU A 276 -7.65 0.11 10.44
N GLY A 277 -7.85 1.36 10.00
CA GLY A 277 -6.78 2.14 9.38
C GLY A 277 -5.63 2.48 10.33
N GLN A 278 -5.95 2.71 11.61
CA GLN A 278 -4.94 2.90 12.67
C GLN A 278 -4.19 1.62 12.99
N TRP A 279 -4.81 0.47 12.79
CA TRP A 279 -4.26 -0.85 13.03
C TRP A 279 -3.79 -1.53 11.74
N SER A 280 -3.84 -0.84 10.60
CA SER A 280 -3.56 -1.44 9.29
C SER A 280 -2.20 -2.12 9.18
N LEU A 281 -1.15 -1.52 9.75
CA LEU A 281 0.18 -2.11 9.73
C LEU A 281 0.30 -3.34 10.65
N PRO A 282 -0.14 -3.35 11.92
CA PRO A 282 -0.29 -4.57 12.71
C PRO A 282 -1.11 -5.66 12.02
N ILE A 283 -2.27 -5.30 11.42
CA ILE A 283 -3.10 -6.27 10.70
C ILE A 283 -2.31 -6.85 9.52
N TYR A 284 -1.57 -6.02 8.77
CA TYR A 284 -0.72 -6.48 7.68
C TYR A 284 0.31 -7.52 8.12
N PHE A 285 0.88 -7.41 9.31
CA PHE A 285 1.86 -8.39 9.81
C PHE A 285 1.21 -9.69 10.28
N VAL A 286 0.04 -9.63 10.89
CA VAL A 286 -0.57 -10.76 11.61
C VAL A 286 -1.49 -11.61 10.73
N HIS A 287 -2.16 -11.01 9.74
CA HIS A 287 -3.24 -11.68 9.00
C HIS A 287 -2.83 -12.95 8.26
N TYR A 288 -1.57 -13.08 7.83
CA TYR A 288 -1.07 -14.27 7.13
C TYR A 288 -1.20 -15.56 7.93
N PHE A 289 -1.16 -15.48 9.26
CA PHE A 289 -1.32 -16.62 10.16
C PHE A 289 -2.75 -17.18 10.20
N PHE A 290 -3.70 -16.41 9.74
CA PHE A 290 -5.14 -16.71 9.86
C PHE A 290 -5.85 -16.82 8.50
N ILE A 291 -5.12 -16.83 7.39
CA ILE A 291 -5.73 -17.07 6.08
C ILE A 291 -6.25 -18.51 6.06
N PRO A 292 -7.59 -18.71 5.88
CA PRO A 292 -8.16 -20.04 5.87
C PRO A 292 -7.76 -20.79 4.59
N ALA A 293 -7.54 -22.10 4.71
CA ALA A 293 -7.36 -22.94 3.54
C ALA A 293 -8.73 -23.38 3.00
N PHE A 294 -8.98 -23.16 1.71
CA PHE A 294 -10.17 -23.61 0.99
C PHE A 294 -9.74 -24.47 -0.22
N PRO A 295 -9.28 -25.71 0.00
CA PRO A 295 -8.79 -26.58 -1.08
C PRO A 295 -9.88 -26.81 -2.13
N GLY A 296 -9.52 -26.63 -3.40
CA GLY A 296 -10.46 -26.80 -4.52
C GLY A 296 -11.37 -25.61 -4.80
N MET A 297 -11.22 -24.50 -4.10
CA MET A 297 -12.03 -23.29 -4.28
C MET A 297 -11.99 -22.79 -5.74
N ASN A 298 -10.83 -22.75 -6.35
CA ASN A 298 -10.67 -22.28 -7.72
C ASN A 298 -11.38 -23.20 -8.72
N ASN A 299 -11.28 -24.53 -8.54
CA ASN A 299 -11.99 -25.51 -9.36
C ASN A 299 -13.50 -25.39 -9.18
N PHE A 300 -13.96 -25.22 -7.94
CA PHE A 300 -15.38 -24.98 -7.65
C PHE A 300 -15.91 -23.73 -8.35
N LEU A 301 -15.20 -22.61 -8.23
CA LEU A 301 -15.57 -21.35 -8.89
C LEU A 301 -15.51 -21.43 -10.42
N ALA A 302 -14.59 -22.22 -10.99
CA ALA A 302 -14.51 -22.42 -12.43
C ALA A 302 -15.73 -23.20 -13.00
N ASN A 303 -16.34 -24.08 -12.20
CA ASN A 303 -17.47 -24.92 -12.61
C ASN A 303 -18.86 -24.28 -12.34
N ILE A 304 -18.92 -23.14 -11.65
CA ILE A 304 -20.17 -22.42 -11.43
C ILE A 304 -20.53 -21.57 -12.66
N SER A 305 -21.82 -21.43 -12.94
CA SER A 305 -22.30 -20.55 -14.00
C SER A 305 -21.78 -19.12 -13.85
N SER A 306 -21.47 -18.47 -14.95
CA SER A 306 -20.91 -17.10 -14.95
C SER A 306 -21.75 -16.10 -14.16
N THR A 307 -23.07 -16.27 -14.13
CA THR A 307 -24.01 -15.41 -13.41
C THR A 307 -23.86 -15.50 -11.89
N LEU A 308 -23.61 -16.69 -11.36
CA LEU A 308 -23.47 -16.93 -9.92
C LEU A 308 -22.02 -16.80 -9.43
N ARG A 309 -21.06 -16.87 -10.34
CA ARG A 309 -19.63 -16.90 -10.00
C ARG A 309 -19.20 -15.71 -9.16
N LEU A 310 -19.51 -14.49 -9.61
CA LEU A 310 -19.10 -13.27 -8.90
C LEU A 310 -19.70 -13.18 -7.50
N SER A 311 -20.99 -13.49 -7.34
CA SER A 311 -21.64 -13.45 -6.02
C SER A 311 -21.10 -14.51 -5.07
N THR A 312 -20.82 -15.72 -5.58
CA THR A 312 -20.23 -16.81 -4.79
C THR A 312 -18.78 -16.51 -4.41
N GLU A 313 -17.98 -15.98 -5.33
CA GLU A 313 -16.62 -15.52 -5.08
C GLU A 313 -16.61 -14.44 -3.99
N LEU A 314 -17.44 -13.41 -4.11
CA LEU A 314 -17.57 -12.36 -3.09
C LEU A 314 -17.97 -12.93 -1.72
N PHE A 315 -18.91 -13.86 -1.67
CA PHE A 315 -19.34 -14.48 -0.42
C PHE A 315 -18.19 -15.24 0.26
N ILE A 316 -17.44 -16.05 -0.49
CA ILE A 316 -16.28 -16.79 0.01
C ILE A 316 -15.19 -15.83 0.50
N LEU A 317 -14.86 -14.81 -0.29
CA LEU A 317 -13.84 -13.83 0.06
C LEU A 317 -14.25 -13.01 1.30
N MET A 318 -15.50 -12.61 1.43
CA MET A 318 -15.98 -11.88 2.60
C MET A 318 -15.97 -12.77 3.86
N GLY A 319 -16.43 -14.02 3.76
CA GLY A 319 -16.37 -14.99 4.85
C GLY A 319 -14.94 -15.24 5.30
N GLY A 320 -14.04 -15.53 4.36
CA GLY A 320 -12.61 -15.71 4.62
C GLY A 320 -11.97 -14.45 5.24
N THR A 321 -12.38 -13.25 4.79
CA THR A 321 -11.90 -11.99 5.38
C THR A 321 -12.29 -11.88 6.85
N LEU A 322 -13.51 -12.22 7.23
CA LEU A 322 -13.94 -12.21 8.63
C LEU A 322 -13.18 -13.26 9.45
N MET A 323 -13.01 -14.47 8.91
CA MET A 323 -12.22 -15.55 9.53
C MET A 323 -10.76 -15.16 9.76
N THR A 324 -10.18 -14.34 8.89
CA THR A 324 -8.81 -13.82 9.00
C THR A 324 -8.72 -12.61 9.93
N LEU A 325 -9.64 -11.66 9.78
CA LEU A 325 -9.58 -10.37 10.46
C LEU A 325 -9.85 -10.50 11.97
N LEU A 326 -10.87 -11.26 12.37
CA LEU A 326 -11.26 -11.35 13.77
C LEU A 326 -10.15 -11.91 14.67
N PRO A 327 -9.51 -13.06 14.38
CA PRO A 327 -8.40 -13.54 15.20
C PRO A 327 -7.17 -12.61 15.09
N SER A 328 -6.92 -11.99 13.93
CA SER A 328 -5.84 -11.00 13.82
C SER A 328 -6.04 -9.83 14.78
N LEU A 329 -7.25 -9.28 14.86
CA LEU A 329 -7.58 -8.20 15.80
C LEU A 329 -7.45 -8.64 17.26
N ALA A 330 -7.84 -9.87 17.59
CA ALA A 330 -7.69 -10.42 18.93
C ALA A 330 -6.20 -10.52 19.33
N VAL A 331 -5.36 -11.08 18.47
CA VAL A 331 -3.90 -11.16 18.71
C VAL A 331 -3.27 -9.78 18.85
N ILE A 332 -3.61 -8.84 17.97
CA ILE A 332 -3.11 -7.47 18.06
C ILE A 332 -3.55 -6.81 19.36
N TYR A 333 -4.79 -7.01 19.77
CA TYR A 333 -5.29 -6.48 21.02
C TYR A 333 -4.49 -7.03 22.22
N CYS A 334 -4.27 -8.36 22.29
CA CYS A 334 -3.46 -9.00 23.34
C CYS A 334 -2.02 -8.46 23.38
N ILE A 335 -1.36 -8.33 22.22
CA ILE A 335 0.00 -7.77 22.13
C ILE A 335 0.03 -6.33 22.65
N ARG A 336 -0.98 -5.53 22.31
CA ARG A 336 -1.09 -4.12 22.72
C ARG A 336 -1.39 -3.90 24.19
N LEU A 337 -1.75 -4.93 24.94
CA LEU A 337 -1.83 -4.84 26.40
C LEU A 337 -0.46 -4.60 27.05
N ASN A 338 0.62 -5.05 26.40
CA ASN A 338 1.99 -4.82 26.84
C ASN A 338 2.70 -3.81 25.92
N PRO A 339 3.09 -2.61 26.42
CA PRO A 339 3.76 -1.59 25.61
C PRO A 339 5.10 -2.02 25.01
N TYR A 340 5.84 -2.92 25.68
CA TYR A 340 7.10 -3.44 25.17
C TYR A 340 6.88 -4.38 23.98
N LEU A 341 5.87 -5.26 24.05
CA LEU A 341 5.50 -6.12 22.94
C LEU A 341 4.99 -5.31 21.75
N ASP A 342 4.15 -4.28 22.00
CA ASP A 342 3.66 -3.37 20.95
C ASP A 342 4.82 -2.65 20.25
N PHE A 343 5.84 -2.23 21.01
CA PHE A 343 7.04 -1.63 20.45
C PHE A 343 7.87 -2.62 19.62
N VAL A 344 8.17 -3.79 20.16
CA VAL A 344 9.05 -4.77 19.49
C VAL A 344 8.38 -5.35 18.25
N LEU A 345 7.09 -5.72 18.34
CA LEU A 345 6.37 -6.43 17.29
C LEU A 345 5.71 -5.51 16.25
N PHE A 346 5.44 -4.24 16.59
CA PHE A 346 4.78 -3.30 15.68
C PHE A 346 5.49 -1.95 15.53
N GLY A 347 6.60 -1.72 16.23
CA GLY A 347 7.37 -0.47 16.18
C GLY A 347 6.65 0.75 16.78
N GLU A 348 5.64 0.54 17.66
CA GLU A 348 4.83 1.62 18.22
C GLU A 348 5.47 2.25 19.47
N LYS A 349 6.21 3.34 19.26
CA LYS A 349 6.91 4.09 20.33
C LYS A 349 5.99 4.88 21.28
N SER A 350 4.80 5.28 20.84
CA SER A 350 3.97 6.26 21.52
C SER A 350 3.47 5.84 22.91
N ARG A 351 3.43 4.54 23.17
CA ARG A 351 2.98 3.99 24.47
C ARG A 351 4.12 3.84 25.48
N LEU A 352 5.36 3.66 25.01
CA LEU A 352 6.56 3.61 25.89
C LEU A 352 6.94 5.00 26.42
N LEU A 353 6.67 6.06 25.63
CA LEU A 353 7.02 7.43 25.98
C LEU A 353 5.96 8.12 26.89
N LYS A 354 4.84 7.47 27.18
CA LYS A 354 3.77 7.98 28.07
C LYS A 354 3.91 7.53 29.53
N LYS A 355 4.97 6.81 29.85
CA LYS A 355 5.42 6.55 31.20
C LYS A 355 6.61 7.46 31.52
#